data_bee5d13a7c1ab2d9b68f1cec384e28b1
#
_entry.id   bee5d13a7c1ab2d9b68f1cec384e28b1
#
_cell.length_a   1.000
_cell.length_b   1.000
_cell.length_c   1.000
_cell.angle_alpha   90.00
_cell.angle_beta   90.00
_cell.angle_gamma   90.00
#
_symmetry.space_group_name_H-M   'P 1'
#
loop_
_entity.id
_entity.type
_entity.pdbx_description
1 polymer ?
#
loop_
_entity_poly.entity_id
_entity_poly.type
_entity_poly.pdbx_seq_one_letter_code
_entity_poly.pdbx_strand_id
1 'polypeptide(L)'
;MDPFTVTATVARPREEVFEYLADIANHAEFTDHFLKDFRLTREQSYGRGAGARYRVNMPLNRFPWADTTIVEFDPPYRLVEEGRAGKYNRIKVSTEYRLLEGAGDTTRVELTSETEPALVTDRLLEKLGARGWLRRQNRRALRRLRSILEDNELRGRRATLAR
;
A
#
# COMPACT_ATOMS: atom_id res chain seq x y z
N MET A 1 -14.93 -5.61 -1.10
CA MET A 1 -14.11 -6.85 -1.27
C MET A 1 -13.69 -7.31 0.12
N ASP A 2 -13.92 -8.58 0.43
CA ASP A 2 -13.49 -9.13 1.72
C ASP A 2 -11.99 -8.93 1.93
N PRO A 3 -11.54 -8.67 3.16
CA PRO A 3 -10.13 -8.45 3.46
C PRO A 3 -9.28 -9.65 3.06
N PHE A 4 -8.06 -9.39 2.65
CA PHE A 4 -7.05 -10.42 2.46
C PHE A 4 -5.71 -9.93 2.98
N THR A 5 -4.92 -10.84 3.51
CA THR A 5 -3.59 -10.57 4.02
C THR A 5 -2.53 -11.25 3.18
N VAL A 6 -1.43 -10.55 2.93
CA VAL A 6 -0.19 -11.09 2.38
C VAL A 6 0.95 -10.81 3.36
N THR A 7 1.95 -11.68 3.38
CA THR A 7 3.04 -11.58 4.36
C THR A 7 4.40 -11.70 3.69
N ALA A 8 5.40 -11.04 4.26
CA ALA A 8 6.81 -11.25 3.95
C ALA A 8 7.65 -11.07 5.22
N THR A 9 8.76 -11.78 5.30
CA THR A 9 9.77 -11.59 6.35
C THR A 9 10.93 -10.80 5.76
N VAL A 10 11.35 -9.76 6.46
CA VAL A 10 12.44 -8.85 6.10
C VAL A 10 13.55 -9.00 7.13
N ALA A 11 14.80 -9.21 6.69
CA ALA A 11 15.97 -9.32 7.57
C ALA A 11 16.46 -7.94 8.01
N ARG A 12 15.61 -7.20 8.69
CA ARG A 12 15.87 -5.90 9.32
C ARG A 12 15.05 -5.77 10.60
N PRO A 13 15.53 -4.96 11.57
CA PRO A 13 14.78 -4.61 12.78
C PRO A 13 13.44 -3.96 12.45
N ARG A 14 12.45 -4.18 13.30
CA ARG A 14 11.09 -3.68 13.10
C ARG A 14 11.03 -2.15 12.98
N GLU A 15 11.81 -1.46 13.77
CA GLU A 15 11.91 0.00 13.77
C GLU A 15 12.37 0.53 12.41
N GLU A 16 13.37 -0.10 11.80
CA GLU A 16 13.87 0.29 10.48
C GLU A 16 12.84 0.06 9.38
N VAL A 17 12.14 -1.09 9.42
CA VAL A 17 11.06 -1.39 8.47
C VAL A 17 9.89 -0.42 8.63
N PHE A 18 9.55 -0.10 9.90
CA PHE A 18 8.48 0.85 10.20
C PHE A 18 8.81 2.26 9.71
N GLU A 19 10.00 2.78 9.99
CA GLU A 19 10.47 4.09 9.55
C GLU A 19 10.40 4.24 8.02
N TYR A 20 10.76 3.18 7.29
CA TYR A 20 10.65 3.18 5.84
C TYR A 20 9.18 3.26 5.37
N LEU A 21 8.27 2.49 5.98
CA LEU A 21 6.84 2.49 5.65
C LEU A 21 6.11 3.75 6.13
N ALA A 22 6.58 4.37 7.20
CA ALA A 22 6.02 5.58 7.77
C ALA A 22 6.11 6.80 6.85
N ASP A 23 7.05 6.79 5.90
CA ASP A 23 7.16 7.79 4.84
C ASP A 23 6.42 7.30 3.59
N ILE A 24 5.19 7.81 3.36
CA ILE A 24 4.33 7.40 2.25
C ILE A 24 4.99 7.66 0.87
N ALA A 25 5.97 8.55 0.79
CA ALA A 25 6.72 8.79 -0.44
C ALA A 25 7.52 7.55 -0.89
N ASN A 26 7.94 6.71 0.05
CA ASN A 26 8.68 5.47 -0.22
C ASN A 26 7.77 4.38 -0.81
N HIS A 27 6.44 4.47 -0.62
CA HIS A 27 5.51 3.46 -1.14
C HIS A 27 5.57 3.36 -2.66
N ALA A 28 5.87 4.45 -3.35
CA ALA A 28 6.07 4.42 -4.80
C ALA A 28 7.22 3.50 -5.22
N GLU A 29 8.27 3.37 -4.40
CA GLU A 29 9.47 2.60 -4.73
C GLU A 29 9.20 1.10 -4.88
N PHE A 30 8.29 0.54 -4.07
CA PHE A 30 7.98 -0.88 -4.11
C PHE A 30 6.63 -1.23 -4.76
N THR A 31 5.78 -0.21 -5.04
CA THR A 31 4.46 -0.40 -5.65
C THR A 31 4.36 0.04 -7.12
N ASP A 32 5.40 0.64 -7.70
CA ASP A 32 5.41 1.24 -9.04
C ASP A 32 5.03 0.28 -10.19
N HIS A 33 5.08 -1.04 -9.95
CA HIS A 33 4.69 -2.04 -10.94
C HIS A 33 3.18 -2.07 -11.19
N PHE A 34 2.35 -1.55 -10.23
CA PHE A 34 0.90 -1.50 -10.38
C PHE A 34 0.25 -0.20 -9.93
N LEU A 35 0.90 0.61 -9.08
CA LEU A 35 0.49 1.97 -8.75
C LEU A 35 1.31 2.96 -9.59
N LYS A 36 0.64 3.61 -10.52
CA LYS A 36 1.26 4.56 -11.46
C LYS A 36 0.97 5.99 -11.06
N ASP A 37 1.80 6.92 -11.53
CA ASP A 37 1.65 8.36 -11.29
C ASP A 37 1.50 8.69 -9.79
N PHE A 38 2.23 7.94 -8.97
CA PHE A 38 2.21 8.10 -7.52
C PHE A 38 2.81 9.45 -7.14
N ARG A 39 2.04 10.29 -6.47
CA ARG A 39 2.44 11.63 -6.07
C ARG A 39 1.88 11.99 -4.71
N LEU A 40 2.62 12.79 -3.96
CA LEU A 40 2.18 13.29 -2.67
C LEU A 40 1.06 14.31 -2.85
N THR A 41 0.09 14.30 -1.95
CA THR A 41 -1.00 15.28 -1.88
C THR A 41 -0.72 16.38 -0.86
N ARG A 42 0.33 16.23 -0.04
CA ARG A 42 0.78 17.17 1.00
C ARG A 42 2.29 17.21 1.05
N GLU A 43 2.86 18.30 1.56
CA GLU A 43 4.31 18.46 1.74
C GLU A 43 4.86 17.44 2.76
N GLN A 44 4.12 17.25 3.86
CA GLN A 44 4.48 16.24 4.85
C GLN A 44 4.18 14.85 4.32
N SER A 45 5.21 14.05 4.11
CA SER A 45 5.11 12.66 3.62
C SER A 45 5.22 11.61 4.72
N TYR A 46 5.53 12.01 5.95
CA TYR A 46 5.79 11.10 7.07
C TYR A 46 4.68 11.13 8.12
N GLY A 47 4.27 9.95 8.58
CA GLY A 47 3.39 9.76 9.71
C GLY A 47 1.92 10.08 9.43
N ARG A 48 1.16 10.22 10.52
CA ARG A 48 -0.29 10.46 10.45
C ARG A 48 -0.62 11.73 9.66
N GLY A 49 -1.55 11.61 8.73
CA GLY A 49 -1.98 12.70 7.86
C GLY A 49 -1.19 12.80 6.56
N ALA A 50 -0.07 12.10 6.42
CA ALA A 50 0.62 11.99 5.13
C ALA A 50 -0.28 11.34 4.10
N GLY A 51 -0.31 11.86 2.88
CA GLY A 51 -1.24 11.40 1.86
C GLY A 51 -0.64 11.36 0.46
N ALA A 52 -1.20 10.47 -0.36
CA ALA A 52 -0.79 10.30 -1.74
C ALA A 52 -1.98 10.06 -2.66
N ARG A 53 -1.75 10.30 -3.94
CA ARG A 53 -2.66 10.01 -5.05
C ARG A 53 -1.93 9.22 -6.12
N TYR A 54 -2.60 8.21 -6.66
CA TYR A 54 -2.03 7.32 -7.66
C TYR A 54 -3.09 6.72 -8.58
N ARG A 55 -2.65 6.08 -9.65
CA ARG A 55 -3.51 5.29 -10.53
C ARG A 55 -3.26 3.80 -10.35
N VAL A 56 -4.31 3.05 -10.08
CA VAL A 56 -4.27 1.58 -10.01
C VAL A 56 -4.33 1.03 -11.43
N ASN A 57 -3.21 0.49 -11.93
CA ASN A 57 -3.09 -0.09 -13.27
C ASN A 57 -3.65 -1.51 -13.32
N MET A 58 -4.95 -1.63 -13.04
CA MET A 58 -5.68 -2.90 -13.10
C MET A 58 -6.37 -3.03 -14.47
N PRO A 59 -6.30 -4.21 -15.12
CA PRO A 59 -7.01 -4.46 -16.37
C PRO A 59 -8.52 -4.12 -16.26
N LEU A 60 -9.07 -3.51 -17.29
CA LEU A 60 -10.48 -3.11 -17.38
C LEU A 60 -10.94 -2.05 -16.35
N ASN A 61 -10.03 -1.48 -15.57
CA ASN A 61 -10.36 -0.41 -14.63
C ASN A 61 -10.51 0.94 -15.36
N ARG A 62 -11.75 1.41 -15.52
CA ARG A 62 -12.08 2.68 -16.18
C ARG A 62 -11.83 3.90 -15.29
N PHE A 63 -11.78 3.73 -13.97
CA PHE A 63 -11.64 4.80 -12.99
C PHE A 63 -10.46 4.52 -12.07
N PRO A 64 -9.22 4.64 -12.61
CA PRO A 64 -8.03 4.12 -11.95
C PRO A 64 -7.51 4.97 -10.80
N TRP A 65 -7.99 6.20 -10.64
CA TRP A 65 -7.50 7.10 -9.61
C TRP A 65 -7.95 6.68 -8.21
N ALA A 66 -7.01 6.73 -7.28
CA ALA A 66 -7.21 6.52 -5.86
C ALA A 66 -6.41 7.53 -5.06
N ASP A 67 -6.98 7.94 -3.93
CA ASP A 67 -6.30 8.73 -2.91
C ASP A 67 -6.13 7.86 -1.67
N THR A 68 -5.06 8.08 -0.90
CA THR A 68 -4.84 7.44 0.39
C THR A 68 -4.23 8.42 1.38
N THR A 69 -4.48 8.19 2.67
CA THR A 69 -3.93 8.98 3.78
C THR A 69 -3.64 8.05 4.94
N ILE A 70 -2.50 8.23 5.61
CA ILE A 70 -2.18 7.52 6.86
C ILE A 70 -3.10 8.06 7.96
N VAL A 71 -4.00 7.23 8.46
CA VAL A 71 -5.00 7.59 9.47
C VAL A 71 -4.65 7.06 10.86
N GLU A 72 -4.00 5.90 10.94
CA GLU A 72 -3.46 5.35 12.18
C GLU A 72 -1.95 5.19 12.06
N PHE A 73 -1.27 5.52 13.14
CA PHE A 73 0.19 5.55 13.20
C PHE A 73 0.62 5.15 14.61
N ASP A 74 1.02 3.89 14.76
CA ASP A 74 1.43 3.26 16.03
C ASP A 74 2.84 2.66 15.88
N PRO A 75 3.89 3.48 16.03
CA PRO A 75 5.27 3.02 15.90
C PRO A 75 5.68 2.05 17.02
N PRO A 76 6.46 1.01 16.73
CA PRO A 76 6.87 0.51 15.41
C PRO A 76 5.98 -0.65 14.93
N TYR A 77 4.72 -0.70 15.34
CA TYR A 77 3.87 -1.89 15.24
C TYR A 77 2.88 -1.88 14.10
N ARG A 78 2.25 -0.71 13.86
CA ARG A 78 1.08 -0.66 12.99
C ARG A 78 0.93 0.67 12.27
N LEU A 79 0.54 0.60 11.01
CA LEU A 79 0.21 1.74 10.18
C LEU A 79 -1.03 1.41 9.35
N VAL A 80 -2.03 2.30 9.33
CA VAL A 80 -3.24 2.15 8.53
C VAL A 80 -3.38 3.33 7.59
N GLU A 81 -3.60 3.00 6.33
CA GLU A 81 -3.96 3.92 5.28
C GLU A 81 -5.44 3.75 4.92
N GLU A 82 -6.16 4.84 4.84
CA GLU A 82 -7.51 4.87 4.30
C GLU A 82 -7.60 5.81 3.11
N GLY A 83 -8.44 5.44 2.16
CA GLY A 83 -8.58 6.20 0.94
C GLY A 83 -9.88 5.96 0.20
N ARG A 84 -9.95 6.56 -0.97
CA ARG A 84 -11.09 6.49 -1.87
C ARG A 84 -10.63 6.16 -3.28
N ALA A 85 -11.42 5.36 -3.97
CA ALA A 85 -11.16 4.95 -5.35
C ALA A 85 -12.45 4.83 -6.17
N GLY A 86 -12.29 4.56 -7.46
CA GLY A 86 -13.40 4.29 -8.38
C GLY A 86 -14.16 5.54 -8.81
N LYS A 87 -15.25 5.31 -9.53
CA LYS A 87 -16.10 6.40 -10.06
C LYS A 87 -16.67 7.22 -8.91
N TYR A 88 -16.46 8.53 -8.94
CA TYR A 88 -16.89 9.48 -7.90
C TYR A 88 -16.34 9.19 -6.49
N ASN A 89 -15.18 8.53 -6.38
CA ASN A 89 -14.54 8.20 -5.09
C ASN A 89 -15.46 7.40 -4.14
N ARG A 90 -16.32 6.55 -4.69
CA ARG A 90 -17.35 5.83 -3.93
C ARG A 90 -16.90 4.53 -3.28
N ILE A 91 -15.71 4.04 -3.64
CA ILE A 91 -15.13 2.84 -3.06
C ILE A 91 -14.18 3.27 -1.95
N LYS A 92 -14.44 2.87 -0.71
CA LYS A 92 -13.46 3.02 0.36
C LYS A 92 -12.39 1.95 0.20
N VAL A 93 -11.15 2.32 0.46
CA VAL A 93 -9.99 1.43 0.44
C VAL A 93 -9.29 1.55 1.78
N SER A 94 -8.98 0.43 2.40
CA SER A 94 -8.16 0.36 3.59
C SER A 94 -6.97 -0.55 3.36
N THR A 95 -5.80 -0.13 3.82
CA THR A 95 -4.57 -0.89 3.79
C THR A 95 -3.90 -0.81 5.16
N GLU A 96 -3.70 -1.95 5.80
CA GLU A 96 -3.04 -2.07 7.08
C GLU A 96 -1.69 -2.76 6.91
N TYR A 97 -0.65 -2.15 7.46
CA TYR A 97 0.66 -2.77 7.68
C TYR A 97 0.79 -3.08 9.16
N ARG A 98 0.98 -4.35 9.50
CA ARG A 98 1.29 -4.80 10.84
C ARG A 98 2.68 -5.43 10.85
N LEU A 99 3.52 -5.01 11.79
CA LEU A 99 4.90 -5.44 11.90
C LEU A 99 5.06 -6.26 13.16
N LEU A 100 5.38 -7.55 12.98
CA LEU A 100 5.59 -8.51 14.05
C LEU A 100 7.08 -8.83 14.13
N GLU A 101 7.56 -8.96 15.36
CA GLU A 101 8.94 -9.38 15.61
C GLU A 101 9.14 -10.84 15.15
N GLY A 102 10.21 -11.06 14.41
CA GLY A 102 10.64 -12.39 14.01
C GLY A 102 11.79 -12.90 14.85
N ALA A 103 12.38 -14.01 14.44
CA ALA A 103 13.58 -14.54 15.09
C ALA A 103 14.82 -13.72 14.71
N GLY A 104 15.61 -13.30 15.70
CA GLY A 104 16.74 -12.40 15.49
C GLY A 104 16.27 -11.01 15.04
N ASP A 105 17.12 -10.30 14.29
CA ASP A 105 16.80 -8.96 13.75
C ASP A 105 15.94 -9.04 12.47
N THR A 106 14.83 -9.82 12.54
CA THR A 106 13.91 -9.96 11.42
C THR A 106 12.52 -9.43 11.76
N THR A 107 11.82 -8.92 10.76
CA THR A 107 10.45 -8.42 10.88
C THR A 107 9.51 -9.14 9.94
N ARG A 108 8.42 -9.68 10.45
CA ARG A 108 7.32 -10.18 9.65
C ARG A 108 6.36 -9.03 9.37
N VAL A 109 6.26 -8.66 8.12
CA VAL A 109 5.31 -7.64 7.63
C VAL A 109 4.05 -8.34 7.15
N GLU A 110 2.91 -7.98 7.73
CA GLU A 110 1.58 -8.39 7.29
C GLU A 110 0.89 -7.19 6.64
N LEU A 111 0.54 -7.32 5.36
CA LEU A 111 -0.20 -6.32 4.60
C LEU A 111 -1.61 -6.82 4.37
N THR A 112 -2.58 -6.19 5.00
CA THR A 112 -4.00 -6.46 4.82
C THR A 112 -4.63 -5.37 3.98
N SER A 113 -5.37 -5.76 2.93
CA SER A 113 -6.11 -4.83 2.08
C SER A 113 -7.58 -5.19 2.05
N GLU A 114 -8.41 -4.17 2.14
CA GLU A 114 -9.87 -4.27 2.10
C GLU A 114 -10.45 -3.16 1.21
N THR A 115 -11.57 -3.43 0.56
CA THR A 115 -12.35 -2.41 -0.14
C THR A 115 -13.83 -2.53 0.22
N GLU A 116 -14.47 -1.41 0.48
CA GLU A 116 -15.91 -1.31 0.71
C GLU A 116 -16.59 -0.63 -0.49
N PRO A 117 -17.12 -1.40 -1.45
CA PRO A 117 -17.83 -0.85 -2.59
C PRO A 117 -19.22 -0.34 -2.18
N ALA A 118 -19.59 0.84 -2.68
CA ALA A 118 -20.89 1.43 -2.40
C ALA A 118 -22.04 0.79 -3.17
N LEU A 119 -21.78 0.16 -4.32
CA LEU A 119 -22.80 -0.44 -5.19
C LEU A 119 -22.61 -1.94 -5.38
N VAL A 120 -23.73 -2.64 -5.62
CA VAL A 120 -23.73 -4.10 -5.89
C VAL A 120 -22.95 -4.44 -7.16
N THR A 121 -22.99 -3.57 -8.18
CA THR A 121 -22.22 -3.73 -9.41
C THR A 121 -20.70 -3.71 -9.18
N ASP A 122 -20.25 -2.87 -8.26
CA ASP A 122 -18.82 -2.81 -7.91
C ASP A 122 -18.40 -4.09 -7.17
N ARG A 123 -19.26 -4.64 -6.30
CA ARG A 123 -19.06 -5.95 -5.63
C ARG A 123 -18.92 -7.09 -6.62
N LEU A 124 -19.71 -7.08 -7.69
CA LEU A 124 -19.64 -8.12 -8.71
C LEU A 124 -18.32 -8.06 -9.48
N LEU A 125 -17.87 -6.87 -9.87
CA LEU A 125 -16.58 -6.68 -10.53
C LEU A 125 -15.40 -7.10 -9.64
N GLU A 126 -15.47 -6.84 -8.35
CA GLU A 126 -14.46 -7.29 -7.38
C GLU A 126 -14.39 -8.82 -7.29
N LYS A 127 -15.53 -9.51 -7.33
CA LYS A 127 -15.60 -10.98 -7.34
C LYS A 127 -15.04 -11.59 -8.62
N LEU A 128 -15.09 -10.90 -9.76
CA LEU A 128 -14.63 -11.34 -11.07
C LEU A 128 -13.10 -11.30 -11.26
N GLY A 129 -12.32 -11.29 -10.19
CA GLY A 129 -10.87 -11.47 -10.24
C GLY A 129 -10.04 -10.29 -9.69
N ALA A 130 -10.63 -9.14 -9.39
CA ALA A 130 -9.91 -7.99 -8.85
C ALA A 130 -9.18 -8.32 -7.54
N ARG A 131 -9.83 -9.09 -6.63
CA ARG A 131 -9.22 -9.54 -5.37
C ARG A 131 -7.98 -10.41 -5.60
N GLY A 132 -8.05 -11.37 -6.49
CA GLY A 132 -6.92 -12.25 -6.82
C GLY A 132 -5.77 -11.49 -7.47
N TRP A 133 -6.11 -10.55 -8.36
CA TRP A 133 -5.13 -9.68 -9.00
C TRP A 133 -4.42 -8.79 -7.95
N LEU A 134 -5.18 -8.08 -7.11
CA LEU A 134 -4.63 -7.18 -6.08
C LEU A 134 -3.76 -7.95 -5.07
N ARG A 135 -4.21 -9.13 -4.62
CA ARG A 135 -3.43 -10.01 -3.75
C ARG A 135 -2.08 -10.40 -4.38
N ARG A 136 -2.06 -10.66 -5.69
CA ARG A 136 -0.81 -10.96 -6.43
C ARG A 136 0.11 -9.73 -6.48
N GLN A 137 -0.45 -8.54 -6.74
CA GLN A 137 0.34 -7.31 -6.77
C GLN A 137 0.91 -6.98 -5.39
N ASN A 138 0.12 -7.09 -4.33
CA ASN A 138 0.60 -6.84 -2.96
C ASN A 138 1.68 -7.84 -2.53
N ARG A 139 1.59 -9.12 -2.92
CA ARG A 139 2.69 -10.07 -2.71
C ARG A 139 3.98 -9.66 -3.43
N ARG A 140 3.85 -9.15 -4.65
CA ARG A 140 5.00 -8.64 -5.40
C ARG A 140 5.56 -7.37 -4.75
N ALA A 141 4.70 -6.48 -4.28
CA ALA A 141 5.09 -5.29 -3.55
C ALA A 141 5.90 -5.61 -2.29
N LEU A 142 5.43 -6.56 -1.46
CA LEU A 142 6.17 -6.98 -0.27
C LEU A 142 7.53 -7.64 -0.60
N ARG A 143 7.63 -8.40 -1.69
CA ARG A 143 8.93 -8.94 -2.13
C ARG A 143 9.89 -7.83 -2.54
N ARG A 144 9.41 -6.80 -3.23
CA ARG A 144 10.21 -5.63 -3.59
C ARG A 144 10.62 -4.82 -2.37
N LEU A 145 9.69 -4.59 -1.44
CA LEU A 145 9.99 -3.97 -0.15
C LEU A 145 11.14 -4.69 0.57
N ARG A 146 11.08 -6.01 0.62
CA ARG A 146 12.14 -6.84 1.18
C ARG A 146 13.48 -6.62 0.46
N SER A 147 13.52 -6.72 -0.87
CA SER A 147 14.73 -6.51 -1.66
C SER A 147 15.32 -5.11 -1.49
N ILE A 148 14.48 -4.09 -1.40
CA ILE A 148 14.90 -2.71 -1.16
C ILE A 148 15.57 -2.58 0.21
N LEU A 149 14.95 -3.13 1.24
CA LEU A 149 15.46 -3.00 2.62
C LEU A 149 16.68 -3.88 2.88
N GLU A 150 16.75 -5.08 2.31
CA GLU A 150 17.87 -6.00 2.51
C GLU A 150 19.07 -5.66 1.62
N ASP A 151 18.85 -5.40 0.34
CA ASP A 151 19.88 -5.34 -0.69
C ASP A 151 19.94 -4.00 -1.44
N ASN A 152 19.04 -3.09 -1.14
CA ASN A 152 18.82 -1.82 -1.87
C ASN A 152 18.54 -2.02 -3.38
N GLU A 153 17.99 -3.19 -3.74
CA GLU A 153 17.67 -3.55 -5.11
C GLU A 153 16.21 -3.24 -5.48
N LEU A 154 15.92 -3.24 -6.79
CA LEU A 154 14.59 -3.06 -7.36
C LEU A 154 13.84 -1.80 -6.91
N ARG A 155 14.58 -0.82 -6.40
CA ARG A 155 14.02 0.44 -5.92
C ARG A 155 13.42 1.25 -7.08
N GLY A 156 12.12 1.54 -7.01
CA GLY A 156 11.46 2.49 -7.87
C GLY A 156 11.81 3.95 -7.52
N ARG A 157 11.10 4.90 -8.12
CA ARG A 157 11.29 6.33 -7.81
C ARG A 157 10.43 6.71 -6.62
N ARG A 158 11.06 7.35 -5.63
CA ARG A 158 10.36 7.96 -4.51
C ARG A 158 9.35 9.01 -5.02
N ALA A 159 8.17 9.06 -4.41
CA ALA A 159 7.15 10.02 -4.80
C ALA A 159 7.54 11.47 -4.44
N THR A 160 7.05 12.40 -5.25
CA THR A 160 7.20 13.84 -5.04
C THR A 160 5.83 14.51 -5.06
N LEU A 161 5.77 15.77 -4.65
CA LEU A 161 4.57 16.59 -4.79
C LEU A 161 4.17 16.72 -6.26
N ALA A 162 2.86 16.78 -6.50
CA ALA A 162 2.35 17.21 -7.79
C ALA A 162 2.76 18.68 -8.01
N ARG A 163 3.47 18.92 -9.12
CA ARG A 163 3.67 20.27 -9.63
C ARG A 163 2.45 20.74 -10.39
#